data_3f8f19dd263c1656c6fd5a0d543729f1
#
_entry.id   3f8f19dd263c1656c6fd5a0d543729f1
#
_cell.length_a   1.000
_cell.length_b   1.000
_cell.length_c   1.000
_cell.angle_alpha   90.00
_cell.angle_beta   90.00
_cell.angle_gamma   90.00
#
_symmetry.space_group_name_H-M   'P 1'
#
loop_
_entity.id
_entity.type
_entity.pdbx_description
1 polymer ?
#
loop_
_entity_poly.entity_id
_entity_poly.type
_entity_poly.pdbx_seq_one_letter_code
_entity_poly.pdbx_strand_id
1 'polypeptide(L)'
;AVTDGEYDTYWATNDGVNSATIEFDLPQTEKINRMMLQEYIPLGQRVKSFVVEYNQEGEWLPVKLNEETTTIGYKRLLRFETVTTDKIRVRFTDSRACLCINNIEAYYAGESSDTYTAKAEELKSYPFTLIGVDAEEAQKCMDKNNQTTCFINRNTLLSDLGEERTITSFHYLPDQSEYNIRNNQLL
;
A
#
# COMPACT_ATOMS: atom_id res chain seq x y z
N ALA A 1 17.48 3.11 13.25
CA ALA A 1 17.23 2.24 12.09
C ALA A 1 15.75 2.17 11.78
N VAL A 2 14.88 1.59 12.60
CA VAL A 2 13.45 1.41 12.22
C VAL A 2 12.56 2.64 12.38
N THR A 3 13.09 3.76 12.89
CA THR A 3 12.35 5.02 13.12
C THR A 3 13.15 6.26 12.69
N ASP A 4 14.22 6.08 11.91
CA ASP A 4 15.10 7.18 11.49
C ASP A 4 14.70 7.79 10.14
N GLY A 5 13.75 7.16 9.42
CA GLY A 5 13.29 7.60 8.10
C GLY A 5 14.27 7.33 6.97
N GLU A 6 15.36 6.61 7.24
CA GLU A 6 16.41 6.33 6.26
C GLU A 6 16.20 4.97 5.57
N TYR A 7 16.08 4.96 4.26
CA TYR A 7 15.83 3.74 3.48
C TYR A 7 17.00 2.76 3.44
N ASP A 8 18.21 3.23 3.66
CA ASP A 8 19.44 2.43 3.59
C ASP A 8 19.81 1.79 4.93
N THR A 9 19.07 2.12 6.00
CA THR A 9 19.26 1.54 7.32
C THR A 9 18.19 0.51 7.64
N TYR A 10 18.54 -0.50 8.39
CA TYR A 10 17.59 -1.51 8.86
C TYR A 10 18.02 -2.10 10.20
N TRP A 11 17.06 -2.58 10.95
CA TRP A 11 17.26 -3.43 12.09
C TRP A 11 17.18 -4.89 11.67
N ALA A 12 18.05 -5.74 12.19
CA ALA A 12 18.04 -7.15 11.89
C ALA A 12 18.25 -8.02 13.13
N THR A 13 17.68 -9.23 13.10
CA THR A 13 18.04 -10.29 14.03
C THR A 13 19.33 -11.02 13.55
N ASN A 14 19.97 -11.77 14.44
CA ASN A 14 21.06 -12.66 14.06
C ASN A 14 20.57 -13.76 13.10
N ASP A 15 21.49 -14.30 12.32
CA ASP A 15 21.19 -15.43 11.43
C ASP A 15 20.57 -16.60 12.19
N GLY A 16 19.53 -17.19 11.61
CA GLY A 16 18.77 -18.28 12.22
C GLY A 16 17.72 -17.86 13.24
N VAL A 17 17.61 -16.57 13.59
CA VAL A 17 16.57 -16.04 14.46
C VAL A 17 15.37 -15.55 13.64
N ASN A 18 14.30 -16.33 13.63
CA ASN A 18 13.13 -16.13 12.79
C ASN A 18 11.94 -15.44 13.49
N SER A 19 12.10 -15.08 14.74
CA SER A 19 11.08 -14.38 15.53
C SER A 19 11.75 -13.36 16.45
N ALA A 20 11.08 -12.24 16.66
CA ALA A 20 11.52 -11.19 17.59
C ALA A 20 10.39 -10.23 17.89
N THR A 21 10.60 -9.37 18.86
CA THR A 21 9.68 -8.28 19.22
C THR A 21 10.41 -6.95 19.18
N ILE A 22 9.81 -5.96 18.56
CA ILE A 22 10.26 -4.57 18.60
C ILE A 22 9.21 -3.77 19.38
N GLU A 23 9.62 -3.14 20.48
CA GLU A 23 8.78 -2.29 21.31
C GLU A 23 9.14 -0.82 21.10
N PHE A 24 8.12 0.03 21.17
CA PHE A 24 8.24 1.48 21.01
C PHE A 24 7.55 2.17 22.17
N ASP A 25 8.27 3.07 22.81
CA ASP A 25 7.70 4.05 23.72
C ASP A 25 7.28 5.27 22.91
N LEU A 26 6.03 5.69 23.05
CA LEU A 26 5.55 6.95 22.50
C LEU A 26 5.96 8.09 23.45
N PRO A 27 6.18 9.32 22.96
CA PRO A 27 6.56 10.44 23.83
C PRO A 27 5.56 10.74 24.93
N GLN A 28 4.31 10.41 24.70
CA GLN A 28 3.19 10.50 25.66
C GLN A 28 2.10 9.52 25.24
N THR A 29 1.07 9.39 26.08
CA THR A 29 -0.12 8.61 25.72
C THR A 29 -0.82 9.24 24.54
N GLU A 30 -0.92 8.51 23.42
CA GLU A 30 -1.46 8.95 22.15
C GLU A 30 -2.58 8.04 21.65
N LYS A 31 -3.45 8.59 20.83
CA LYS A 31 -4.38 7.80 20.03
C LYS A 31 -3.68 7.32 18.77
N ILE A 32 -3.81 6.04 18.46
CA ILE A 32 -3.30 5.46 17.21
C ILE A 32 -4.35 4.52 16.61
N ASN A 33 -4.42 4.48 15.28
CA ASN A 33 -5.30 3.58 14.55
C ASN A 33 -4.76 3.19 13.16
N ARG A 34 -3.51 3.57 12.87
CA ARG A 34 -2.79 3.23 11.64
C ARG A 34 -1.36 2.88 11.97
N MET A 35 -0.82 1.92 11.25
CA MET A 35 0.59 1.58 11.33
C MET A 35 1.14 1.30 9.95
N MET A 36 2.38 1.70 9.71
CA MET A 36 3.15 1.37 8.51
C MET A 36 4.36 0.54 8.91
N LEU A 37 4.56 -0.58 8.21
CA LEU A 37 5.68 -1.48 8.36
C LEU A 37 6.40 -1.65 7.03
N GLN A 38 7.73 -1.73 7.05
CA GLN A 38 8.55 -1.97 5.86
C GLN A 38 9.66 -2.97 6.17
N GLU A 39 9.82 -3.97 5.28
CA GLU A 39 11.01 -4.81 5.27
C GLU A 39 12.10 -4.17 4.41
N TYR A 40 13.35 -4.45 4.73
CA TYR A 40 14.49 -4.07 3.90
C TYR A 40 14.59 -4.99 2.68
N ILE A 41 13.86 -4.64 1.64
CA ILE A 41 13.65 -5.46 0.44
C ILE A 41 14.93 -5.81 -0.32
N PRO A 42 16.03 -5.03 -0.33
CA PRO A 42 17.28 -5.47 -0.95
C PRO A 42 17.80 -6.83 -0.43
N LEU A 43 17.43 -7.21 0.81
CA LEU A 43 17.73 -8.54 1.38
C LEU A 43 16.57 -9.54 1.25
N GLY A 44 15.50 -9.16 0.56
CA GLY A 44 14.33 -10.00 0.29
C GLY A 44 13.22 -9.88 1.33
N GLN A 45 12.02 -10.27 0.92
CA GLN A 45 10.85 -10.37 1.79
C GLN A 45 10.94 -11.64 2.65
N ARG A 46 10.91 -11.50 3.97
CA ARG A 46 11.16 -12.58 4.93
C ARG A 46 10.04 -12.83 5.89
N VAL A 47 9.34 -11.79 6.36
CA VAL A 47 8.25 -11.92 7.35
C VAL A 47 7.12 -12.78 6.78
N LYS A 48 6.69 -13.76 7.56
CA LYS A 48 5.56 -14.67 7.25
C LYS A 48 4.35 -14.39 8.14
N SER A 49 4.59 -13.98 9.38
CA SER A 49 3.52 -13.62 10.31
C SER A 49 4.00 -12.69 11.40
N PHE A 50 3.12 -11.81 11.85
CA PHE A 50 3.38 -10.87 12.94
C PHE A 50 2.09 -10.50 13.67
N VAL A 51 2.21 -9.90 14.84
CA VAL A 51 1.10 -9.35 15.62
C VAL A 51 1.48 -7.93 16.03
N VAL A 52 0.55 -6.99 15.93
CA VAL A 52 0.66 -5.65 16.51
C VAL A 52 -0.09 -5.63 17.83
N GLU A 53 0.57 -5.17 18.87
CA GLU A 53 0.02 -5.11 20.23
C GLU A 53 0.27 -3.74 20.83
N TYR A 54 -0.66 -3.27 21.65
CA TYR A 54 -0.55 -2.04 22.43
C TYR A 54 -0.58 -2.36 23.94
N ASN A 55 0.03 -1.51 24.75
CA ASN A 55 0.00 -1.66 26.19
C ASN A 55 -1.21 -0.95 26.77
N GLN A 56 -1.96 -1.64 27.60
CA GLN A 56 -3.04 -1.10 28.40
C GLN A 56 -2.84 -1.50 29.86
N GLU A 57 -2.50 -0.52 30.69
CA GLU A 57 -2.32 -0.72 32.15
C GLU A 57 -1.32 -1.83 32.51
N GLY A 58 -0.28 -2.01 31.70
CA GLY A 58 0.75 -3.04 31.90
C GLY A 58 0.50 -4.35 31.16
N GLU A 59 -0.67 -4.54 30.55
CA GLU A 59 -0.99 -5.71 29.72
C GLU A 59 -0.83 -5.41 28.23
N TRP A 60 -0.32 -6.40 27.48
CA TRP A 60 -0.20 -6.32 26.03
C TRP A 60 -1.42 -6.94 25.35
N LEU A 61 -2.17 -6.12 24.64
CA LEU A 61 -3.38 -6.53 23.93
C LEU A 61 -3.16 -6.39 22.41
N PRO A 62 -3.61 -7.37 21.61
CA PRO A 62 -3.54 -7.24 20.16
C PRO A 62 -4.49 -6.15 19.66
N VAL A 63 -4.04 -5.35 18.68
CA VAL A 63 -4.94 -4.45 17.97
C VAL A 63 -5.92 -5.26 17.13
N LYS A 64 -7.15 -4.76 17.00
CA LYS A 64 -8.18 -5.44 16.22
C LYS A 64 -8.06 -5.05 14.74
N LEU A 65 -7.50 -5.96 13.96
CA LEU A 65 -7.36 -5.86 12.52
C LEU A 65 -8.49 -6.59 11.81
N ASN A 66 -8.89 -6.10 10.64
CA ASN A 66 -9.85 -6.78 9.74
C ASN A 66 -9.15 -7.65 8.69
N GLU A 67 -7.83 -7.78 8.78
CA GLU A 67 -6.98 -8.49 7.83
C GLU A 67 -5.96 -9.38 8.54
N GLU A 68 -5.51 -10.42 7.85
CA GLU A 68 -4.45 -11.29 8.34
C GLU A 68 -3.07 -10.61 8.26
N THR A 69 -2.26 -10.81 9.31
CA THR A 69 -0.90 -10.27 9.40
C THR A 69 0.13 -11.30 8.94
N THR A 70 0.09 -11.64 7.65
CA THR A 70 0.92 -12.70 7.07
C THR A 70 2.28 -12.19 6.58
N THR A 71 2.31 -11.13 5.79
CA THR A 71 3.53 -10.61 5.16
C THR A 71 3.58 -9.10 5.29
N ILE A 72 4.78 -8.52 5.20
CA ILE A 72 4.99 -7.07 5.18
C ILE A 72 5.40 -6.60 3.79
N GLY A 73 6.52 -7.09 3.29
CA GLY A 73 7.06 -6.68 2.01
C GLY A 73 7.61 -5.25 2.00
N TYR A 74 7.58 -4.62 0.83
CA TYR A 74 8.12 -3.26 0.67
C TYR A 74 7.43 -2.24 1.57
N LYS A 75 6.09 -2.32 1.69
CA LYS A 75 5.30 -1.44 2.57
C LYS A 75 3.96 -2.08 2.90
N ARG A 76 3.67 -2.24 4.18
CA ARG A 76 2.38 -2.70 4.68
C ARG A 76 1.73 -1.59 5.49
N LEU A 77 0.53 -1.19 5.09
CA LEU A 77 -0.30 -0.26 5.82
C LEU A 77 -1.38 -1.04 6.56
N LEU A 78 -1.48 -0.84 7.85
CA LEU A 78 -2.47 -1.47 8.72
C LEU A 78 -3.48 -0.44 9.21
N ARG A 79 -4.74 -0.84 9.25
CA ARG A 79 -5.84 -0.07 9.83
C ARG A 79 -6.48 -0.89 10.94
N PHE A 80 -6.67 -0.28 12.10
CA PHE A 80 -7.30 -0.91 13.27
C PHE A 80 -8.16 0.08 14.04
N GLU A 81 -8.98 -0.43 14.96
CA GLU A 81 -9.77 0.39 15.87
C GLU A 81 -8.86 1.29 16.70
N THR A 82 -9.28 2.55 16.93
CA THR A 82 -8.48 3.50 17.70
C THR A 82 -8.19 2.96 19.10
N VAL A 83 -6.91 2.88 19.44
CA VAL A 83 -6.43 2.58 20.79
C VAL A 83 -5.71 3.80 21.36
N THR A 84 -5.70 3.93 22.68
CA THR A 84 -4.98 5.00 23.39
C THR A 84 -3.91 4.32 24.24
N THR A 85 -2.64 4.64 23.97
CA THR A 85 -1.50 3.97 24.61
C THR A 85 -0.26 4.86 24.58
N ASP A 86 0.68 4.58 25.46
CA ASP A 86 2.04 5.13 25.44
C ASP A 86 3.08 4.13 24.92
N LYS A 87 2.67 2.85 24.69
CA LYS A 87 3.57 1.79 24.21
C LYS A 87 2.89 0.91 23.18
N ILE A 88 3.60 0.65 22.09
CA ILE A 88 3.18 -0.28 21.04
C ILE A 88 4.32 -1.24 20.72
N ARG A 89 4.00 -2.45 20.29
CA ARG A 89 5.01 -3.39 19.83
C ARG A 89 4.55 -4.16 18.61
N VAL A 90 5.53 -4.59 17.81
CA VAL A 90 5.34 -5.56 16.73
C VAL A 90 6.07 -6.84 17.13
N ARG A 91 5.32 -7.91 17.26
CA ARG A 91 5.86 -9.23 17.55
C ARG A 91 5.85 -10.05 16.26
N PHE A 92 7.02 -10.22 15.65
CA PHE A 92 7.24 -11.09 14.51
C PHE A 92 7.27 -12.54 14.97
N THR A 93 6.30 -13.33 14.52
CA THR A 93 6.08 -14.70 15.00
C THR A 93 6.72 -15.76 14.13
N ASP A 94 6.90 -15.47 12.83
CA ASP A 94 7.60 -16.35 11.89
C ASP A 94 8.19 -15.57 10.71
N SER A 95 9.33 -16.01 10.23
CA SER A 95 10.00 -15.49 9.04
C SER A 95 10.78 -16.58 8.32
N ARG A 96 11.10 -16.34 7.04
CA ARG A 96 11.86 -17.27 6.18
C ARG A 96 13.35 -17.29 6.47
N ALA A 97 13.87 -16.23 7.07
CA ALA A 97 15.26 -16.02 7.44
C ALA A 97 15.30 -14.98 8.57
N CYS A 98 16.49 -14.55 9.00
CA CYS A 98 16.64 -13.45 9.94
C CYS A 98 15.79 -12.25 9.50
N LEU A 99 15.16 -11.59 10.45
CA LEU A 99 14.34 -10.41 10.21
C LEU A 99 15.21 -9.24 9.76
N CYS A 100 14.72 -8.46 8.81
CA CYS A 100 15.35 -7.23 8.33
C CYS A 100 14.26 -6.17 8.16
N ILE A 101 14.05 -5.35 9.17
CA ILE A 101 12.99 -4.34 9.21
C ILE A 101 13.61 -2.97 8.98
N ASN A 102 13.11 -2.29 7.96
CA ASN A 102 13.61 -0.98 7.54
C ASN A 102 12.89 0.16 8.28
N ASN A 103 11.54 0.12 8.35
CA ASN A 103 10.79 1.21 8.95
C ASN A 103 9.51 0.74 9.63
N ILE A 104 9.17 1.40 10.74
CA ILE A 104 7.91 1.22 11.47
C ILE A 104 7.44 2.60 11.92
N GLU A 105 6.19 2.94 11.60
CA GLU A 105 5.56 4.20 11.96
C GLU A 105 4.14 3.95 12.45
N ALA A 106 3.70 4.72 13.44
CA ALA A 106 2.34 4.70 13.98
C ALA A 106 1.68 6.07 13.80
N TYR A 107 0.38 6.08 13.48
CA TYR A 107 -0.35 7.31 13.19
C TYR A 107 -1.75 7.26 13.78
N TYR A 108 -2.30 8.43 13.99
CA TYR A 108 -3.71 8.65 14.24
C TYR A 108 -4.36 9.35 13.05
N ALA A 109 -5.29 8.67 12.38
CA ALA A 109 -6.19 9.29 11.42
C ALA A 109 -7.50 9.62 12.15
N GLY A 110 -7.88 10.90 12.18
CA GLY A 110 -9.10 11.34 12.85
C GLY A 110 -10.37 10.67 12.30
N GLU A 111 -11.42 10.63 13.10
CA GLU A 111 -12.69 9.96 12.76
C GLU A 111 -13.33 10.49 11.47
N SER A 112 -13.10 11.77 11.12
CA SER A 112 -13.58 12.37 9.87
C SER A 112 -13.01 11.71 8.61
N SER A 113 -11.88 11.00 8.70
CA SER A 113 -11.31 10.27 7.59
C SER A 113 -11.99 8.92 7.32
N ASP A 114 -12.69 8.37 8.31
CA ASP A 114 -13.43 7.10 8.19
C ASP A 114 -14.84 7.32 7.63
N THR A 115 -15.36 8.55 7.72
CA THR A 115 -16.63 8.98 7.13
C THR A 115 -16.47 9.67 5.78
N TYR A 116 -15.27 9.66 5.19
CA TYR A 116 -15.17 9.93 3.78
C TYR A 116 -15.83 8.76 3.02
N THR A 117 -17.14 8.66 3.15
CA THR A 117 -17.96 8.29 2.03
C THR A 117 -17.63 9.36 1.00
N ALA A 118 -16.71 9.05 0.08
CA ALA A 118 -16.72 9.72 -1.19
C ALA A 118 -18.21 9.78 -1.53
N LYS A 119 -18.86 10.96 -1.45
CA LYS A 119 -19.99 11.21 -2.31
C LYS A 119 -19.42 10.75 -3.63
N ALA A 120 -19.95 9.67 -4.17
CA ALA A 120 -19.75 9.35 -5.55
C ALA A 120 -20.33 10.58 -6.27
N GLU A 121 -19.53 11.65 -6.35
CA GLU A 121 -19.67 12.60 -7.42
C GLU A 121 -19.61 11.67 -8.61
N GLU A 122 -20.72 11.56 -9.32
CA GLU A 122 -20.79 10.81 -10.55
C GLU A 122 -19.55 11.21 -11.32
N LEU A 123 -18.55 10.31 -11.37
CA LEU A 123 -17.29 10.60 -12.04
C LEU A 123 -17.66 10.90 -13.47
N LYS A 124 -17.66 12.17 -13.81
CA LYS A 124 -18.02 12.62 -15.16
C LYS A 124 -16.93 12.11 -16.09
N SER A 125 -17.23 11.01 -16.77
CA SER A 125 -16.34 10.48 -17.80
C SER A 125 -16.40 11.39 -19.03
N TYR A 126 -15.25 11.87 -19.47
CA TYR A 126 -15.14 12.61 -20.72
C TYR A 126 -14.81 11.65 -21.85
N PRO A 127 -15.52 11.74 -22.99
CA PRO A 127 -15.13 10.99 -24.18
C PRO A 127 -13.79 11.51 -24.70
N PHE A 128 -12.99 10.62 -25.23
CA PHE A 128 -11.72 10.96 -25.86
C PHE A 128 -11.46 10.07 -27.08
N THR A 129 -10.55 10.51 -27.93
CA THR A 129 -10.10 9.75 -29.09
C THR A 129 -8.65 9.33 -28.90
N LEU A 130 -8.33 8.07 -29.17
CA LEU A 130 -6.96 7.58 -29.16
C LEU A 130 -6.25 7.94 -30.46
N ILE A 131 -5.14 8.69 -30.34
CA ILE A 131 -4.38 9.15 -31.50
C ILE A 131 -3.34 8.10 -31.88
N GLY A 132 -3.33 7.74 -33.18
CA GLY A 132 -2.35 6.82 -33.74
C GLY A 132 -2.53 5.37 -33.34
N VAL A 133 -3.70 5.01 -32.86
CA VAL A 133 -4.14 3.62 -32.63
C VAL A 133 -5.09 3.25 -33.76
N ASP A 134 -5.05 2.00 -34.22
CA ASP A 134 -6.00 1.46 -35.17
C ASP A 134 -7.45 1.61 -34.65
N ALA A 135 -8.41 1.91 -35.51
CA ALA A 135 -9.76 2.21 -35.07
C ALA A 135 -10.46 1.03 -34.39
N GLU A 136 -10.18 -0.19 -34.84
CA GLU A 136 -10.73 -1.40 -34.21
C GLU A 136 -10.12 -1.61 -32.78
N GLU A 137 -8.81 -1.44 -32.65
CA GLU A 137 -8.14 -1.55 -31.36
C GLU A 137 -8.54 -0.40 -30.42
N ALA A 138 -8.69 0.83 -30.94
CA ALA A 138 -9.19 1.96 -30.17
C ALA A 138 -10.60 1.71 -29.62
N GLN A 139 -11.48 1.08 -30.39
CA GLN A 139 -12.81 0.70 -29.94
C GLN A 139 -12.76 -0.34 -28.81
N LYS A 140 -11.91 -1.36 -28.93
CA LYS A 140 -11.70 -2.36 -27.89
C LYS A 140 -11.19 -1.75 -26.59
N CYS A 141 -10.30 -0.75 -26.66
CA CYS A 141 -9.79 -0.05 -25.46
C CYS A 141 -10.87 0.75 -24.71
N MET A 142 -11.97 1.13 -25.38
CA MET A 142 -12.98 2.05 -24.84
C MET A 142 -14.38 1.42 -24.66
N ASP A 143 -14.54 0.14 -24.94
CA ASP A 143 -15.83 -0.56 -24.93
C ASP A 143 -16.41 -0.84 -23.53
N LYS A 144 -15.65 -0.53 -22.48
CA LYS A 144 -15.99 -0.80 -21.06
C LYS A 144 -16.22 -2.30 -20.76
N ASN A 145 -15.67 -3.17 -21.58
CA ASN A 145 -15.77 -4.62 -21.41
C ASN A 145 -14.45 -5.20 -20.91
N ASN A 146 -14.41 -5.63 -19.68
CA ASN A 146 -13.21 -6.20 -19.05
C ASN A 146 -12.76 -7.55 -19.63
N GLN A 147 -13.53 -8.14 -20.56
CA GLN A 147 -13.19 -9.35 -21.27
C GLN A 147 -12.54 -9.07 -22.63
N THR A 148 -12.55 -7.82 -23.06
CA THR A 148 -11.98 -7.38 -24.32
C THR A 148 -10.61 -6.77 -24.06
N THR A 149 -9.60 -7.24 -24.77
CA THR A 149 -8.24 -6.70 -24.71
C THR A 149 -7.89 -5.99 -26.01
N CYS A 150 -7.41 -4.75 -25.93
CA CYS A 150 -6.86 -4.04 -27.08
C CYS A 150 -5.32 -4.16 -27.10
N PHE A 151 -4.77 -4.23 -28.30
CA PHE A 151 -3.33 -4.32 -28.49
C PHE A 151 -2.77 -3.00 -29.07
N ILE A 152 -1.90 -2.34 -28.29
CA ILE A 152 -1.30 -1.06 -28.66
C ILE A 152 0.18 -1.28 -28.90
N ASN A 153 0.58 -1.30 -30.19
CA ASN A 153 1.98 -1.49 -30.57
C ASN A 153 2.75 -0.15 -30.53
N ARG A 154 2.73 0.52 -29.37
CA ARG A 154 3.42 1.81 -29.16
C ARG A 154 3.85 1.95 -27.71
N ASN A 155 4.90 2.73 -27.48
CA ASN A 155 5.40 3.05 -26.16
C ASN A 155 4.63 4.22 -25.51
N THR A 156 3.81 4.94 -26.26
CA THR A 156 3.06 6.11 -25.79
C THR A 156 1.64 6.06 -26.34
N LEU A 157 0.68 6.24 -25.45
CA LEU A 157 -0.73 6.37 -25.78
C LEU A 157 -1.13 7.84 -25.64
N LEU A 158 -1.59 8.44 -26.74
CA LEU A 158 -2.09 9.80 -26.75
C LEU A 158 -3.61 9.79 -26.81
N SER A 159 -4.23 10.60 -25.96
CA SER A 159 -5.68 10.75 -25.89
C SER A 159 -6.05 12.21 -26.16
N ASP A 160 -6.91 12.45 -27.13
CA ASP A 160 -7.45 13.76 -27.46
C ASP A 160 -8.85 13.91 -26.84
N LEU A 161 -9.02 14.88 -25.97
CA LEU A 161 -10.29 15.22 -25.30
C LEU A 161 -11.18 16.16 -26.13
N GLY A 162 -10.70 16.62 -27.31
CA GLY A 162 -11.40 17.52 -28.21
C GLY A 162 -11.42 18.99 -27.75
N GLU A 163 -11.19 19.26 -26.49
CA GLU A 163 -11.11 20.59 -25.90
C GLU A 163 -10.30 20.57 -24.61
N GLU A 164 -9.87 21.72 -24.13
CA GLU A 164 -9.16 21.85 -22.84
C GLU A 164 -10.08 21.46 -21.67
N ARG A 165 -9.62 20.55 -20.84
CA ARG A 165 -10.38 20.03 -19.69
C ARG A 165 -9.48 19.84 -18.46
N THR A 166 -10.06 20.03 -17.30
CA THR A 166 -9.41 19.66 -16.04
C THR A 166 -9.67 18.18 -15.77
N ILE A 167 -8.61 17.38 -15.71
CA ILE A 167 -8.66 15.95 -15.40
C ILE A 167 -8.17 15.74 -13.96
N THR A 168 -8.95 15.05 -13.15
CA THR A 168 -8.61 14.71 -11.76
C THR A 168 -8.21 13.24 -11.59
N SER A 169 -8.59 12.38 -12.52
CA SER A 169 -8.23 10.98 -12.50
C SER A 169 -8.23 10.38 -13.91
N PHE A 170 -7.40 9.37 -14.11
CA PHE A 170 -7.36 8.55 -15.30
C PHE A 170 -7.46 7.09 -14.91
N HIS A 171 -8.39 6.38 -15.53
CA HIS A 171 -8.59 4.95 -15.27
C HIS A 171 -8.14 4.14 -16.47
N TYR A 172 -7.30 3.15 -16.23
CA TYR A 172 -6.94 2.14 -17.21
C TYR A 172 -6.89 0.77 -16.53
N LEU A 173 -7.18 -0.26 -17.26
CA LEU A 173 -7.11 -1.65 -16.82
C LEU A 173 -6.07 -2.37 -17.69
N PRO A 174 -4.88 -2.70 -17.15
CA PRO A 174 -3.90 -3.49 -17.88
C PRO A 174 -4.39 -4.94 -17.99
N ASP A 175 -4.08 -5.59 -19.10
CA ASP A 175 -4.24 -7.04 -19.20
C ASP A 175 -3.39 -7.73 -18.11
N GLN A 176 -4.00 -8.63 -17.37
CA GLN A 176 -3.37 -9.38 -16.27
C GLN A 176 -2.57 -10.60 -16.78
N SER A 177 -2.48 -10.80 -18.11
CA SER A 177 -1.66 -11.85 -18.72
C SER A 177 -0.15 -11.55 -18.60
N GLU A 178 0.69 -12.43 -19.14
CA GLU A 178 2.16 -12.39 -18.99
C GLU A 178 2.86 -11.10 -19.48
N TYR A 179 2.16 -10.23 -20.22
CA TYR A 179 2.68 -8.99 -20.82
C TYR A 179 2.28 -7.74 -20.02
N ASN A 180 2.53 -7.71 -18.73
CA ASN A 180 2.22 -6.55 -17.89
C ASN A 180 2.96 -5.27 -18.34
N ILE A 181 2.26 -4.14 -18.28
CA ILE A 181 2.87 -2.81 -18.44
C ILE A 181 3.87 -2.59 -17.31
N ARG A 182 5.17 -2.55 -17.64
CA ARG A 182 6.25 -2.46 -16.64
C ARG A 182 6.61 -1.03 -16.24
N ASN A 183 6.26 -0.03 -17.04
CA ASN A 183 6.58 1.38 -16.77
C ASN A 183 5.44 2.30 -17.20
N ASN A 184 4.73 2.89 -16.25
CA ASN A 184 3.69 3.89 -16.49
C ASN A 184 4.21 5.28 -16.09
N GLN A 185 4.32 6.18 -17.05
CA GLN A 185 4.50 7.60 -16.81
C GLN A 185 3.33 8.36 -17.41
N LEU A 186 2.64 9.16 -16.58
CA LEU A 186 1.74 10.20 -17.05
C LEU A 186 2.58 11.45 -17.37
N LEU A 187 2.49 11.91 -18.59
CA LEU A 187 3.13 13.15 -19.07
C LEU A 187 2.17 14.32 -18.90
#